data_bf7cbbf16f3da906673023237feadc69
#
_entry.id   bf7cbbf16f3da906673023237feadc69
#
_cell.length_a   1.000
_cell.length_b   1.000
_cell.length_c   1.000
_cell.angle_alpha   90.00
_cell.angle_beta   90.00
_cell.angle_gamma   90.00
#
_symmetry.space_group_name_H-M   'P 1'
#
loop_
_entity.id
_entity.type
_entity.pdbx_description
1 polymer ?
#
loop_
_entity_poly.entity_id
_entity_poly.type
_entity_poly.pdbx_seq_one_letter_code
_entity_poly.pdbx_strand_id
1 'polypeptide(L)'
;MGAVMKLREFSSYAASPAVDAPPSSSQSQMDASTTRLRQGARTFARLSLDQRIVLVNAMQQGFLRVAKRMVQDGCKAKGITLGKPEEAEEWATGPWGVVRQLRLIRESLVALKNSGDTPIGPVGGTIDGRLSVRLFPGNAIDGMLFRKFTAELHMQAGVTVESLRRDRARFYRQPDHDGRVVLVLGAGNIAAIAPMDVITKMFNEGKVVVLKMNPVNAYLGPYIEEAFGEAIRQNFLSVVYGGADEGRYLVYHRDIDEVHITGSDKTHDNIVWGPPGPEREMRMQRHEPLLKKPITSELGNVSPFIVVPGPYSHSELRCQAEDAATSYLMNASFMCCAAKMLVLPKDWVGSDVLIRSLQEICARVPPRQAYYPGAEDRWRKLTTGRAQVKHLGRVEPGSLPWTFISGLDPNAPDEPLFTQESFCPVIADTRVGSADPVEYLERAVDFCNNTLWGTLNANLIVHPQLLKDPRINEAVERAIAKLRYGVIAVNAFIGMPFVLAAPTWGAYPGSTPEDIQSGSGVVHNTSMLEGVEKAVLRAPLTTFPKPGYFASHRRSHKMMPKLVAMEENARWAKVPGIVFDAMRG
;
A
#
# COMPACT_ATOMS: atom_id res chain seq x y z
N MET A 1 0.87 38.34 18.17
CA MET A 1 1.81 38.77 17.10
C MET A 1 2.51 37.49 16.63
N GLY A 2 1.95 36.82 15.64
CA GLY A 2 2.52 35.61 15.04
C GLY A 2 3.63 36.00 14.09
N ALA A 3 4.78 35.39 14.26
CA ALA A 3 5.91 35.56 13.35
C ALA A 3 5.55 34.98 11.99
N VAL A 4 5.31 35.83 11.02
CA VAL A 4 5.30 35.50 9.60
C VAL A 4 6.74 35.16 9.23
N MET A 5 7.07 33.88 9.27
CA MET A 5 8.37 33.38 8.82
C MET A 5 8.50 33.67 7.32
N LYS A 6 9.51 34.40 6.90
CA LYS A 6 9.76 34.79 5.52
C LYS A 6 10.03 33.53 4.69
N LEU A 7 9.06 33.17 3.83
CA LEU A 7 9.05 32.02 2.91
C LEU A 7 10.11 32.10 1.78
N ARG A 8 11.17 32.91 1.93
CA ARG A 8 12.18 33.10 0.87
C ARG A 8 13.33 32.09 0.83
N GLU A 9 13.39 31.11 1.75
CA GLU A 9 14.52 30.16 1.83
C GLU A 9 14.23 28.77 1.24
N PHE A 10 13.07 28.55 0.62
CA PHE A 10 12.66 27.24 0.11
C PHE A 10 12.91 27.02 -1.38
N SER A 11 13.57 27.95 -2.07
CA SER A 11 13.73 27.88 -3.52
C SER A 11 15.01 27.17 -3.92
N SER A 12 15.09 25.86 -3.81
CA SER A 12 15.93 24.98 -4.64
C SER A 12 15.91 23.53 -4.13
N TYR A 13 14.79 22.86 -4.20
CA TYR A 13 14.75 21.40 -4.02
C TYR A 13 14.72 20.68 -5.36
N ALA A 14 15.83 20.70 -6.08
CA ALA A 14 16.22 19.51 -6.82
C ALA A 14 16.84 18.59 -5.76
N ALA A 15 16.09 17.62 -5.25
CA ALA A 15 16.67 16.56 -4.44
C ALA A 15 17.68 15.83 -5.30
N SER A 16 18.96 16.24 -5.19
CA SER A 16 20.05 15.38 -5.63
C SER A 16 19.95 14.14 -4.73
N PRO A 17 19.70 12.95 -5.24
CA PRO A 17 19.62 11.78 -4.40
C PRO A 17 20.94 11.66 -3.65
N ALA A 18 20.87 11.56 -2.32
CA ALA A 18 22.04 11.36 -1.47
C ALA A 18 22.72 10.00 -1.74
N VAL A 19 22.18 9.23 -2.67
CA VAL A 19 22.63 7.91 -3.13
C VAL A 19 22.64 7.91 -4.65
N ASP A 20 23.75 7.46 -5.24
CA ASP A 20 23.91 7.38 -6.69
C ASP A 20 22.90 6.39 -7.29
N ALA A 21 22.25 6.81 -8.37
CA ALA A 21 21.37 5.96 -9.16
C ALA A 21 22.04 5.60 -10.50
N PRO A 22 21.75 4.41 -11.06
CA PRO A 22 22.21 4.06 -12.39
C PRO A 22 21.73 5.05 -13.45
N PRO A 23 22.52 5.26 -14.54
CA PRO A 23 22.12 6.11 -15.65
C PRO A 23 20.90 5.53 -16.37
N SER A 24 20.17 6.38 -17.10
CA SER A 24 19.04 5.95 -17.95
C SER A 24 19.49 4.89 -18.96
N SER A 25 18.67 3.87 -19.12
CA SER A 25 18.87 2.81 -20.12
C SER A 25 18.65 3.37 -21.52
N SER A 26 19.57 3.08 -22.43
CA SER A 26 19.41 3.44 -23.85
C SER A 26 18.30 2.61 -24.52
N GLN A 27 17.79 3.08 -25.66
CA GLN A 27 16.81 2.32 -26.43
C GLN A 27 17.33 0.94 -26.81
N SER A 28 18.60 0.84 -27.25
CA SER A 28 19.21 -0.45 -27.60
C SER A 28 19.29 -1.41 -26.39
N GLN A 29 19.53 -0.91 -25.19
CA GLN A 29 19.49 -1.73 -23.97
C GLN A 29 18.07 -2.20 -23.65
N MET A 30 17.06 -1.34 -23.81
CA MET A 30 15.66 -1.70 -23.62
C MET A 30 15.18 -2.74 -24.64
N ASP A 31 15.54 -2.58 -25.92
CA ASP A 31 15.24 -3.55 -26.99
C ASP A 31 15.90 -4.91 -26.72
N ALA A 32 17.18 -4.91 -26.33
CA ALA A 32 17.87 -6.13 -25.96
C ALA A 32 17.23 -6.82 -24.76
N SER A 33 16.73 -6.05 -23.78
CA SER A 33 16.04 -6.57 -22.60
C SER A 33 14.71 -7.22 -22.96
N THR A 34 13.86 -6.53 -23.73
CA THR A 34 12.56 -7.06 -24.17
C THR A 34 12.71 -8.29 -25.06
N THR A 35 13.70 -8.29 -25.95
CA THR A 35 14.01 -9.46 -26.82
C THR A 35 14.40 -10.68 -25.98
N ARG A 36 15.31 -10.55 -25.01
CA ARG A 36 15.70 -11.66 -24.11
C ARG A 36 14.49 -12.19 -23.31
N LEU A 37 13.67 -11.29 -22.79
CA LEU A 37 12.45 -11.69 -22.05
C LEU A 37 11.45 -12.40 -22.96
N ARG A 38 11.25 -11.95 -24.19
CA ARG A 38 10.38 -12.64 -25.15
C ARG A 38 10.86 -14.07 -25.42
N GLN A 39 12.16 -14.31 -25.49
CA GLN A 39 12.73 -15.66 -25.58
C GLN A 39 12.48 -16.47 -24.31
N GLY A 40 12.67 -15.85 -23.13
CA GLY A 40 12.45 -16.49 -21.82
C GLY A 40 10.99 -16.77 -21.48
N ALA A 41 10.04 -16.03 -22.04
CA ALA A 41 8.62 -16.06 -21.64
C ALA A 41 7.98 -17.44 -21.77
N ARG A 42 8.20 -18.13 -22.88
CA ARG A 42 7.69 -19.51 -23.08
C ARG A 42 8.32 -20.50 -22.11
N THR A 43 9.62 -20.39 -21.86
CA THR A 43 10.32 -21.24 -20.91
C THR A 43 9.76 -20.99 -19.49
N PHE A 44 9.61 -19.74 -19.10
CA PHE A 44 9.05 -19.39 -17.80
C PHE A 44 7.62 -19.92 -17.62
N ALA A 45 6.77 -19.74 -18.62
CA ALA A 45 5.38 -20.19 -18.55
C ALA A 45 5.26 -21.73 -18.34
N ARG A 46 6.25 -22.49 -18.81
CA ARG A 46 6.29 -23.98 -18.73
C ARG A 46 7.15 -24.53 -17.59
N LEU A 47 7.71 -23.68 -16.73
CA LEU A 47 8.46 -24.16 -15.57
C LEU A 47 7.56 -25.03 -14.69
N SER A 48 8.11 -26.15 -14.25
CA SER A 48 7.47 -27.01 -13.25
C SER A 48 7.35 -26.29 -11.90
N LEU A 49 6.46 -26.77 -11.03
CA LEU A 49 6.34 -26.24 -9.66
C LEU A 49 7.67 -26.34 -8.90
N ASP A 50 8.45 -27.44 -9.09
CA ASP A 50 9.76 -27.58 -8.46
C ASP A 50 10.74 -26.48 -8.92
N GLN A 51 10.81 -26.21 -10.20
CA GLN A 51 11.67 -25.15 -10.74
C GLN A 51 11.25 -23.77 -10.22
N ARG A 52 9.95 -23.50 -10.11
CA ARG A 52 9.43 -22.25 -9.53
C ARG A 52 9.77 -22.13 -8.04
N ILE A 53 9.64 -23.21 -7.27
CA ILE A 53 10.02 -23.25 -5.84
C ILE A 53 11.51 -22.95 -5.67
N VAL A 54 12.37 -23.54 -6.52
CA VAL A 54 13.82 -23.26 -6.51
C VAL A 54 14.08 -21.79 -6.81
N LEU A 55 13.42 -21.22 -7.82
CA LEU A 55 13.57 -19.81 -8.21
C LEU A 55 13.12 -18.86 -7.08
N VAL A 56 11.95 -19.09 -6.46
CA VAL A 56 11.46 -18.29 -5.33
C VAL A 56 12.42 -18.35 -4.14
N ASN A 57 12.96 -19.54 -3.84
CA ASN A 57 13.99 -19.68 -2.78
C ASN A 57 15.25 -18.87 -3.11
N ALA A 58 15.74 -18.92 -4.35
CA ALA A 58 16.91 -18.16 -4.78
C ALA A 58 16.68 -16.64 -4.62
N MET A 59 15.50 -16.15 -5.03
CA MET A 59 15.09 -14.75 -4.89
C MET A 59 14.97 -14.34 -3.41
N GLN A 60 14.39 -15.19 -2.55
CA GLN A 60 14.27 -14.93 -1.11
C GLN A 60 15.65 -14.81 -0.45
N GLN A 61 16.55 -15.76 -0.72
CA GLN A 61 17.91 -15.73 -0.18
C GLN A 61 18.71 -14.55 -0.73
N GLY A 62 18.51 -14.21 -2.02
CA GLY A 62 19.08 -13.02 -2.64
C GLY A 62 18.67 -11.75 -1.91
N PHE A 63 17.36 -11.59 -1.67
CA PHE A 63 16.81 -10.39 -1.01
C PHE A 63 17.30 -10.25 0.44
N LEU A 64 17.38 -11.35 1.18
CA LEU A 64 17.94 -11.35 2.54
C LEU A 64 19.40 -10.87 2.58
N ARG A 65 20.22 -11.24 1.58
CA ARG A 65 21.62 -10.78 1.50
C ARG A 65 21.76 -9.28 1.31
N VAL A 66 20.87 -8.66 0.55
CA VAL A 66 20.92 -7.21 0.24
C VAL A 66 20.16 -6.35 1.26
N ALA A 67 19.25 -6.92 2.03
CA ALA A 67 18.28 -6.22 2.88
C ALA A 67 18.88 -5.10 3.73
N LYS A 68 19.99 -5.37 4.43
CA LYS A 68 20.63 -4.37 5.29
C LYS A 68 21.20 -3.19 4.50
N ARG A 69 21.88 -3.45 3.39
CA ARG A 69 22.47 -2.40 2.53
C ARG A 69 21.37 -1.56 1.88
N MET A 70 20.31 -2.22 1.42
CA MET A 70 19.13 -1.58 0.85
C MET A 70 18.47 -0.61 1.85
N VAL A 71 18.29 -1.04 3.13
CA VAL A 71 17.76 -0.17 4.19
C VAL A 71 18.69 0.98 4.49
N GLN A 72 20.01 0.77 4.53
CA GLN A 72 20.99 1.83 4.80
C GLN A 72 20.92 2.93 3.72
N ASP A 73 20.86 2.55 2.45
CA ASP A 73 20.75 3.50 1.36
C ASP A 73 19.37 4.15 1.28
N GLY A 74 18.29 3.42 1.60
CA GLY A 74 16.96 3.98 1.75
C GLY A 74 16.89 5.06 2.84
N CYS A 75 17.48 4.78 4.01
CA CYS A 75 17.59 5.76 5.08
C CYS A 75 18.38 7.00 4.64
N LYS A 76 19.52 6.80 3.98
CA LYS A 76 20.36 7.89 3.46
C LYS A 76 19.60 8.75 2.44
N ALA A 77 18.90 8.11 1.48
CA ALA A 77 18.14 8.81 0.45
C ALA A 77 16.97 9.64 1.01
N LYS A 78 16.40 9.23 2.15
CA LYS A 78 15.26 9.88 2.81
C LYS A 78 15.64 10.73 4.02
N GLY A 79 16.94 10.93 4.28
CA GLY A 79 17.43 11.69 5.43
C GLY A 79 17.11 11.07 6.78
N ILE A 80 16.98 9.73 6.87
CA ILE A 80 16.71 9.00 8.10
C ILE A 80 18.04 8.65 8.79
N THR A 81 18.15 8.96 10.07
CA THR A 81 19.35 8.63 10.86
C THR A 81 19.34 7.15 11.24
N LEU A 82 20.39 6.42 10.85
CA LEU A 82 20.55 5.01 11.22
C LEU A 82 20.65 4.83 12.76
N GLY A 83 20.11 3.73 13.25
CA GLY A 83 20.06 3.40 14.68
C GLY A 83 18.98 4.15 15.46
N LYS A 84 18.13 4.92 14.78
CA LYS A 84 16.97 5.60 15.35
C LYS A 84 15.66 4.85 15.01
N PRO A 85 14.59 5.04 15.79
CA PRO A 85 13.32 4.33 15.57
C PRO A 85 12.78 4.44 14.14
N GLU A 86 13.00 5.57 13.48
CA GLU A 86 12.52 5.86 12.13
C GLU A 86 13.13 4.92 11.05
N GLU A 87 14.31 4.34 11.30
CA GLU A 87 14.92 3.31 10.44
C GLU A 87 13.98 2.12 10.23
N ALA A 88 13.11 1.85 11.21
CA ALA A 88 12.15 0.75 11.14
C ALA A 88 11.20 0.85 9.95
N GLU A 89 10.91 2.06 9.47
CA GLU A 89 10.07 2.27 8.30
C GLU A 89 10.66 1.62 7.06
N GLU A 90 11.97 1.80 6.83
CA GLU A 90 12.66 1.20 5.68
C GLU A 90 12.73 -0.34 5.77
N TRP A 91 12.86 -0.89 6.99
CA TRP A 91 12.77 -2.34 7.19
C TRP A 91 11.36 -2.89 6.94
N ALA A 92 10.34 -2.20 7.44
CA ALA A 92 8.95 -2.64 7.35
C ALA A 92 8.40 -2.52 5.92
N THR A 93 8.67 -1.38 5.26
CA THR A 93 8.17 -1.07 3.92
C THR A 93 9.14 -1.46 2.79
N GLY A 94 10.17 -2.23 3.12
CA GLY A 94 11.15 -2.80 2.22
C GLY A 94 11.28 -4.31 2.45
N PRO A 95 12.36 -4.75 3.13
CA PRO A 95 12.67 -6.17 3.24
C PRO A 95 11.58 -7.04 3.86
N TRP A 96 10.85 -6.55 4.86
CA TRP A 96 9.86 -7.40 5.54
C TRP A 96 8.75 -7.85 4.60
N GLY A 97 8.11 -6.91 3.89
CA GLY A 97 7.03 -7.24 2.94
C GLY A 97 7.49 -8.18 1.83
N VAL A 98 8.65 -7.90 1.23
CA VAL A 98 9.19 -8.70 0.11
C VAL A 98 9.55 -10.12 0.53
N VAL A 99 10.31 -10.28 1.63
CA VAL A 99 10.73 -11.60 2.11
C VAL A 99 9.53 -12.43 2.56
N ARG A 100 8.53 -11.77 3.18
CA ARG A 100 7.27 -12.40 3.57
C ARG A 100 6.47 -12.86 2.35
N GLN A 101 6.32 -12.04 1.32
CA GLN A 101 5.61 -12.43 0.11
C GLN A 101 6.28 -13.63 -0.57
N LEU A 102 7.62 -13.62 -0.70
CA LEU A 102 8.37 -14.75 -1.28
C LEU A 102 8.16 -16.03 -0.46
N ARG A 103 8.18 -15.96 0.89
CA ARG A 103 7.87 -17.11 1.74
C ARG A 103 6.47 -17.65 1.49
N LEU A 104 5.46 -16.79 1.49
CA LEU A 104 4.08 -17.19 1.30
C LEU A 104 3.81 -17.74 -0.11
N ILE A 105 4.40 -17.17 -1.15
CA ILE A 105 4.35 -17.72 -2.52
C ILE A 105 5.00 -19.11 -2.56
N ARG A 106 6.16 -19.28 -1.93
CA ARG A 106 6.78 -20.61 -1.83
C ARG A 106 5.86 -21.63 -1.15
N GLU A 107 5.24 -21.25 -0.03
CA GLU A 107 4.28 -22.11 0.68
C GLU A 107 3.10 -22.48 -0.21
N SER A 108 2.57 -21.52 -0.97
CA SER A 108 1.49 -21.78 -1.94
C SER A 108 1.90 -22.71 -3.08
N LEU A 109 3.11 -22.54 -3.64
CA LEU A 109 3.64 -23.44 -4.68
C LEU A 109 3.88 -24.85 -4.15
N VAL A 110 4.38 -24.99 -2.92
CA VAL A 110 4.57 -26.29 -2.27
C VAL A 110 3.21 -26.97 -2.01
N ALA A 111 2.21 -26.22 -1.56
CA ALA A 111 0.86 -26.74 -1.35
C ALA A 111 0.23 -27.18 -2.68
N LEU A 112 0.34 -26.36 -3.73
CA LEU A 112 -0.11 -26.73 -5.09
C LEU A 112 0.54 -28.04 -5.57
N LYS A 113 1.85 -28.20 -5.35
CA LYS A 113 2.56 -29.45 -5.72
C LYS A 113 2.03 -30.67 -4.96
N ASN A 114 1.77 -30.53 -3.66
CA ASN A 114 1.44 -31.64 -2.77
C ASN A 114 -0.05 -32.00 -2.77
N SER A 115 -0.94 -31.01 -2.90
CA SER A 115 -2.40 -31.17 -2.75
C SER A 115 -3.21 -30.67 -3.94
N GLY A 116 -2.58 -30.04 -4.93
CA GLY A 116 -3.26 -29.43 -6.07
C GLY A 116 -3.93 -28.09 -5.76
N ASP A 117 -3.76 -27.56 -4.54
CA ASP A 117 -4.43 -26.34 -4.08
C ASP A 117 -3.48 -25.40 -3.28
N THR A 118 -3.77 -24.09 -3.30
CA THR A 118 -3.10 -23.11 -2.43
C THR A 118 -3.74 -23.10 -1.03
N PRO A 119 -2.99 -22.72 0.02
CA PRO A 119 -3.54 -22.67 1.37
C PRO A 119 -4.54 -21.53 1.53
N ILE A 120 -5.70 -21.85 2.11
CA ILE A 120 -6.68 -20.88 2.60
C ILE A 120 -7.18 -21.32 3.97
N GLY A 121 -7.66 -20.37 4.76
CA GLY A 121 -8.33 -20.67 6.03
C GLY A 121 -9.84 -20.92 5.83
N PRO A 122 -10.61 -20.85 6.91
CA PRO A 122 -12.05 -21.07 6.88
C PRO A 122 -12.75 -20.14 5.88
N VAL A 123 -13.73 -20.72 5.16
CA VAL A 123 -14.66 -19.97 4.31
C VAL A 123 -15.92 -19.71 5.11
N GLY A 124 -16.34 -18.45 5.18
CA GLY A 124 -17.54 -17.98 5.87
C GLY A 124 -18.43 -17.16 4.94
N GLY A 125 -19.41 -16.49 5.52
CA GLY A 125 -20.29 -15.55 4.83
C GLY A 125 -20.21 -14.14 5.43
N THR A 126 -20.48 -13.15 4.60
CA THR A 126 -20.65 -11.75 4.99
C THR A 126 -22.12 -11.43 5.21
N ILE A 127 -22.43 -10.28 5.83
CA ILE A 127 -23.81 -9.88 6.13
C ILE A 127 -24.68 -9.70 4.87
N ASP A 128 -24.06 -9.39 3.74
CA ASP A 128 -24.72 -9.23 2.44
C ASP A 128 -24.76 -10.52 1.61
N GLY A 129 -24.47 -11.67 2.25
CA GLY A 129 -24.58 -13.00 1.65
C GLY A 129 -23.43 -13.40 0.72
N ARG A 130 -22.33 -12.66 0.69
CA ARG A 130 -21.13 -13.00 -0.07
C ARG A 130 -20.24 -13.96 0.70
N LEU A 131 -19.29 -14.59 0.04
CA LEU A 131 -18.28 -15.40 0.73
C LEU A 131 -17.20 -14.53 1.35
N SER A 132 -16.69 -14.95 2.50
CA SER A 132 -15.45 -14.48 3.10
C SER A 132 -14.46 -15.63 3.22
N VAL A 133 -13.16 -15.34 2.98
CA VAL A 133 -12.08 -16.33 3.07
C VAL A 133 -11.02 -15.79 4.02
N ARG A 134 -10.79 -16.47 5.13
CA ARG A 134 -9.76 -16.09 6.09
C ARG A 134 -8.37 -16.46 5.56
N LEU A 135 -7.43 -15.52 5.62
CA LEU A 135 -6.04 -15.74 5.21
C LEU A 135 -5.03 -15.52 6.33
N PHE A 136 -5.39 -14.73 7.35
CA PHE A 136 -4.48 -14.43 8.44
C PHE A 136 -5.16 -14.62 9.81
N PRO A 137 -4.47 -15.18 10.83
CA PRO A 137 -3.11 -15.72 10.78
C PRO A 137 -3.02 -17.00 9.95
N GLY A 138 -1.92 -17.18 9.20
CA GLY A 138 -1.67 -18.36 8.39
C GLY A 138 -1.00 -19.51 9.16
N ASN A 139 -0.40 -19.20 10.32
CA ASN A 139 0.28 -20.18 11.17
C ASN A 139 0.28 -19.73 12.65
N ALA A 140 0.74 -20.64 13.56
CA ALA A 140 0.72 -20.39 14.99
C ALA A 140 1.67 -19.24 15.44
N ILE A 141 2.79 -19.03 14.74
CA ILE A 141 3.74 -17.94 15.05
C ILE A 141 3.11 -16.60 14.70
N ASP A 142 2.48 -16.49 13.51
CA ASP A 142 1.73 -15.30 13.13
C ASP A 142 0.62 -15.00 14.16
N GLY A 143 -0.14 -16.04 14.58
CA GLY A 143 -1.19 -15.89 15.57
C GLY A 143 -0.71 -15.44 16.96
N MET A 144 0.53 -15.77 17.31
CA MET A 144 1.15 -15.31 18.56
C MET A 144 1.69 -13.89 18.45
N LEU A 145 2.42 -13.56 17.37
CA LEU A 145 3.03 -12.24 17.18
C LEU A 145 1.98 -11.15 16.93
N PHE A 146 0.90 -11.51 16.24
CA PHE A 146 -0.22 -10.62 15.91
C PHE A 146 -1.50 -11.11 16.60
N ARG A 147 -1.44 -11.19 17.92
CA ARG A 147 -2.53 -11.76 18.71
C ARG A 147 -3.86 -11.06 18.45
N LYS A 148 -4.88 -11.83 18.08
CA LYS A 148 -6.24 -11.38 17.73
C LYS A 148 -6.34 -10.54 16.45
N PHE A 149 -5.26 -10.43 15.67
CA PHE A 149 -5.38 -9.91 14.33
C PHE A 149 -5.94 -10.98 13.40
N THR A 150 -6.86 -10.60 12.54
CA THR A 150 -7.40 -11.47 11.50
C THR A 150 -7.52 -10.71 10.19
N ALA A 151 -7.17 -11.36 9.07
CA ALA A 151 -7.46 -10.81 7.76
C ALA A 151 -8.25 -11.80 6.93
N GLU A 152 -9.26 -11.30 6.25
CA GLU A 152 -10.13 -12.07 5.36
C GLU A 152 -10.34 -11.31 4.05
N LEU A 153 -10.64 -12.06 3.00
CA LEU A 153 -11.08 -11.52 1.72
C LEU A 153 -12.59 -11.67 1.61
N HIS A 154 -13.28 -10.59 1.30
CA HIS A 154 -14.67 -10.63 0.87
C HIS A 154 -14.68 -10.83 -0.65
N MET A 155 -15.46 -11.79 -1.10
CA MET A 155 -15.53 -12.15 -2.51
C MET A 155 -16.58 -11.31 -3.24
N GLN A 156 -16.41 -11.13 -4.54
CA GLN A 156 -17.40 -10.45 -5.38
C GLN A 156 -18.73 -11.21 -5.41
N ALA A 157 -19.79 -10.49 -5.72
CA ALA A 157 -21.11 -11.09 -5.90
C ALA A 157 -21.06 -12.21 -6.97
N GLY A 158 -21.74 -13.33 -6.71
CA GLY A 158 -21.76 -14.49 -7.60
C GLY A 158 -20.60 -15.47 -7.44
N VAL A 159 -19.58 -15.16 -6.64
CA VAL A 159 -18.54 -16.15 -6.30
C VAL A 159 -19.15 -17.19 -5.35
N THR A 160 -19.04 -18.46 -5.72
CA THR A 160 -19.48 -19.61 -4.93
C THR A 160 -18.29 -20.40 -4.40
N VAL A 161 -18.50 -21.28 -3.43
CA VAL A 161 -17.45 -22.18 -2.93
C VAL A 161 -16.87 -23.05 -4.05
N GLU A 162 -17.70 -23.42 -5.01
CA GLU A 162 -17.28 -24.20 -6.17
C GLU A 162 -16.39 -23.37 -7.11
N SER A 163 -16.83 -22.15 -7.50
CA SER A 163 -16.02 -21.27 -8.35
C SER A 163 -14.73 -20.85 -7.66
N LEU A 164 -14.76 -20.59 -6.34
CA LEU A 164 -13.57 -20.29 -5.54
C LEU A 164 -12.52 -21.41 -5.63
N ARG A 165 -12.97 -22.69 -5.57
CA ARG A 165 -12.06 -23.84 -5.71
C ARG A 165 -11.56 -24.03 -7.13
N ARG A 166 -12.44 -23.87 -8.12
CA ARG A 166 -12.11 -24.05 -9.54
C ARG A 166 -11.13 -23.01 -10.04
N ASP A 167 -11.35 -21.74 -9.71
CA ASP A 167 -10.66 -20.61 -10.32
C ASP A 167 -9.39 -20.17 -9.53
N ARG A 168 -9.19 -20.70 -8.31
CA ARG A 168 -7.99 -20.44 -7.50
C ARG A 168 -6.73 -20.96 -8.19
N ALA A 169 -5.65 -20.17 -8.13
CA ALA A 169 -4.38 -20.46 -8.79
C ALA A 169 -4.56 -20.78 -10.30
N ARG A 170 -5.40 -19.99 -10.97
CA ARG A 170 -5.86 -20.21 -12.34
C ARG A 170 -4.72 -20.46 -13.32
N PHE A 171 -3.62 -19.71 -13.22
CA PHE A 171 -2.44 -19.91 -14.06
C PHE A 171 -1.95 -21.36 -14.01
N TYR A 172 -1.87 -21.98 -12.84
CA TYR A 172 -1.32 -23.33 -12.64
C TYR A 172 -2.28 -24.46 -13.04
N ARG A 173 -3.55 -24.14 -13.31
CA ARG A 173 -4.58 -25.10 -13.72
C ARG A 173 -4.79 -25.15 -15.23
N GLN A 174 -4.19 -24.24 -15.98
CA GLN A 174 -4.25 -24.19 -17.43
C GLN A 174 -3.07 -24.97 -18.01
N PRO A 175 -3.28 -25.89 -19.00
CA PRO A 175 -2.21 -26.77 -19.46
C PRO A 175 -1.20 -26.09 -20.39
N ASP A 176 -1.59 -25.04 -21.11
CA ASP A 176 -0.75 -24.38 -22.10
C ASP A 176 -0.74 -22.86 -21.93
N HIS A 177 0.47 -22.30 -21.97
CA HIS A 177 0.69 -20.87 -21.94
C HIS A 177 1.71 -20.48 -23.01
N ASP A 178 1.41 -19.45 -23.81
CA ASP A 178 2.31 -18.91 -24.81
C ASP A 178 3.48 -18.11 -24.22
N GLY A 179 3.37 -17.77 -22.93
CA GLY A 179 4.28 -16.87 -22.23
C GLY A 179 4.01 -15.40 -22.59
N ARG A 180 4.04 -14.53 -21.59
CA ARG A 180 3.80 -13.08 -21.74
C ARG A 180 4.90 -12.26 -21.09
N VAL A 181 5.13 -11.09 -21.66
CA VAL A 181 6.05 -10.08 -21.14
C VAL A 181 5.21 -8.93 -20.58
N VAL A 182 5.33 -8.67 -19.29
CA VAL A 182 4.69 -7.52 -18.64
C VAL A 182 5.71 -6.45 -18.31
N LEU A 183 5.36 -5.20 -18.59
CA LEU A 183 6.09 -4.03 -18.11
C LEU A 183 5.53 -3.64 -16.74
N VAL A 184 6.38 -3.62 -15.72
CA VAL A 184 6.08 -3.05 -14.40
C VAL A 184 6.72 -1.68 -14.30
N LEU A 185 5.90 -0.63 -14.24
CA LEU A 185 6.30 0.73 -13.93
C LEU A 185 6.27 0.90 -12.40
N GLY A 186 7.43 0.74 -11.77
CA GLY A 186 7.55 0.70 -10.32
C GLY A 186 7.26 2.04 -9.65
N ALA A 187 6.73 2.01 -8.43
CA ALA A 187 6.52 3.18 -7.59
C ALA A 187 7.84 3.69 -6.99
N GLY A 188 7.90 5.00 -6.70
CA GLY A 188 9.11 5.66 -6.18
C GLY A 188 9.13 5.89 -4.67
N ASN A 189 8.03 5.68 -3.97
CA ASN A 189 7.88 6.07 -2.56
C ASN A 189 8.24 4.97 -1.56
N ILE A 190 7.94 3.71 -1.86
CA ILE A 190 8.09 2.55 -0.96
C ILE A 190 8.99 1.50 -1.63
N ALA A 191 10.03 1.08 -0.91
CA ALA A 191 11.05 0.17 -1.44
C ALA A 191 10.53 -1.23 -1.80
N ALA A 192 9.48 -1.71 -1.12
CA ALA A 192 8.90 -3.02 -1.34
C ALA A 192 8.00 -3.10 -2.57
N ILE A 193 7.40 -1.99 -3.04
CA ILE A 193 6.34 -2.04 -4.07
C ILE A 193 6.85 -2.70 -5.35
N ALA A 194 7.89 -2.14 -5.98
CA ALA A 194 8.39 -2.65 -7.24
C ALA A 194 8.78 -4.15 -7.21
N PRO A 195 9.57 -4.65 -6.23
CA PRO A 195 9.85 -6.08 -6.15
C PRO A 195 8.61 -6.94 -5.83
N MET A 196 7.64 -6.44 -5.05
CA MET A 196 6.41 -7.19 -4.75
C MET A 196 5.48 -7.29 -5.98
N ASP A 197 5.40 -6.24 -6.79
CA ASP A 197 4.69 -6.27 -8.08
C ASP A 197 5.33 -7.29 -9.04
N VAL A 198 6.67 -7.29 -9.14
CA VAL A 198 7.43 -8.28 -9.92
C VAL A 198 7.08 -9.71 -9.46
N ILE A 199 7.10 -9.99 -8.16
CA ILE A 199 6.78 -11.30 -7.59
C ILE A 199 5.35 -11.70 -7.95
N THR A 200 4.38 -10.78 -7.84
CA THR A 200 2.98 -11.03 -8.20
C THR A 200 2.85 -11.38 -9.67
N LYS A 201 3.42 -10.58 -10.57
CA LYS A 201 3.36 -10.84 -12.03
C LYS A 201 4.04 -12.14 -12.43
N MET A 202 5.17 -12.47 -11.79
CA MET A 202 5.88 -13.71 -12.08
C MET A 202 5.15 -14.95 -11.56
N PHE A 203 4.77 -14.96 -10.30
CA PHE A 203 4.33 -16.21 -9.65
C PHE A 203 2.83 -16.38 -9.56
N ASN A 204 2.03 -15.31 -9.47
CA ASN A 204 0.57 -15.46 -9.52
C ASN A 204 0.07 -15.56 -10.98
N GLU A 205 0.71 -14.80 -11.90
CA GLU A 205 0.22 -14.63 -13.25
C GLU A 205 1.09 -15.34 -14.32
N GLY A 206 2.25 -15.88 -13.95
CA GLY A 206 3.11 -16.67 -14.85
C GLY A 206 3.78 -15.86 -15.96
N LYS A 207 4.07 -14.58 -15.72
CA LYS A 207 4.63 -13.64 -16.71
C LYS A 207 6.10 -13.35 -16.44
N VAL A 208 6.90 -13.10 -17.47
CA VAL A 208 8.23 -12.51 -17.33
C VAL A 208 8.12 -10.99 -17.28
N VAL A 209 9.05 -10.31 -16.62
CA VAL A 209 8.89 -8.92 -16.24
C VAL A 209 10.03 -8.03 -16.77
N VAL A 210 9.70 -6.92 -17.42
CA VAL A 210 10.54 -5.72 -17.47
C VAL A 210 10.16 -4.84 -16.29
N LEU A 211 11.04 -4.68 -15.32
CA LEU A 211 10.88 -3.70 -14.25
C LEU A 211 11.55 -2.38 -14.66
N LYS A 212 10.76 -1.35 -14.85
CA LYS A 212 11.28 0.02 -15.03
C LYS A 212 11.25 0.73 -13.67
N MET A 213 12.45 1.01 -13.14
CA MET A 213 12.59 1.70 -11.85
C MET A 213 12.06 3.14 -11.91
N ASN A 214 11.43 3.57 -10.83
CA ASN A 214 11.08 4.98 -10.69
C ASN A 214 12.35 5.81 -10.41
N PRO A 215 12.52 6.99 -11.02
CA PRO A 215 13.70 7.83 -10.77
C PRO A 215 13.95 8.17 -9.30
N VAL A 216 12.88 8.29 -8.50
CA VAL A 216 12.97 8.63 -7.06
C VAL A 216 13.70 7.57 -6.25
N ASN A 217 13.55 6.30 -6.61
CA ASN A 217 14.18 5.19 -5.92
C ASN A 217 15.02 4.28 -6.84
N ALA A 218 15.50 4.81 -7.96
CA ALA A 218 16.32 4.08 -8.92
C ALA A 218 17.61 3.48 -8.29
N TYR A 219 18.11 4.09 -7.22
CA TYR A 219 19.23 3.58 -6.42
C TYR A 219 18.98 2.17 -5.81
N LEU A 220 17.72 1.75 -5.72
CA LEU A 220 17.34 0.40 -5.25
C LEU A 220 17.49 -0.67 -6.34
N GLY A 221 17.55 -0.26 -7.61
CA GLY A 221 17.63 -1.19 -8.74
C GLY A 221 18.78 -2.19 -8.66
N PRO A 222 20.02 -1.77 -8.38
CA PRO A 222 21.15 -2.69 -8.22
C PRO A 222 20.96 -3.76 -7.14
N TYR A 223 20.23 -3.43 -6.05
CA TYR A 223 19.87 -4.41 -5.01
C TYR A 223 18.84 -5.42 -5.51
N ILE A 224 17.87 -4.98 -6.32
CA ILE A 224 16.88 -5.87 -6.94
C ILE A 224 17.57 -6.78 -7.97
N GLU A 225 18.50 -6.25 -8.76
CA GLU A 225 19.29 -7.04 -9.71
C GLU A 225 20.14 -8.10 -9.02
N GLU A 226 20.81 -7.74 -7.92
CA GLU A 226 21.58 -8.71 -7.11
C GLU A 226 20.66 -9.76 -6.46
N ALA A 227 19.56 -9.32 -5.85
CA ALA A 227 18.60 -10.18 -5.15
C ALA A 227 17.93 -11.18 -6.09
N PHE A 228 17.50 -10.72 -7.26
CA PHE A 228 16.75 -11.51 -8.23
C PHE A 228 17.63 -11.98 -9.41
N GLY A 229 18.94 -12.03 -9.20
CA GLY A 229 19.94 -12.37 -10.22
C GLY A 229 19.68 -13.71 -10.91
N GLU A 230 19.07 -14.69 -10.21
CA GLU A 230 18.71 -15.98 -10.84
C GLU A 230 17.62 -15.80 -11.91
N ALA A 231 16.58 -15.02 -11.62
CA ALA A 231 15.53 -14.70 -12.59
C ALA A 231 16.09 -13.92 -13.80
N ILE A 232 17.05 -13.02 -13.55
CA ILE A 232 17.70 -12.25 -14.62
C ILE A 232 18.56 -13.14 -15.51
N ARG A 233 19.38 -14.03 -14.93
CA ARG A 233 20.23 -14.97 -15.70
C ARG A 233 19.43 -15.89 -16.60
N GLN A 234 18.20 -16.25 -16.18
CA GLN A 234 17.30 -17.10 -16.97
C GLN A 234 16.42 -16.31 -17.96
N ASN A 235 16.62 -15.00 -18.11
CA ASN A 235 15.80 -14.11 -18.93
C ASN A 235 14.32 -14.06 -18.51
N PHE A 236 14.04 -14.10 -17.21
CA PHE A 236 12.68 -13.99 -16.66
C PHE A 236 12.39 -12.61 -16.08
N LEU A 237 13.45 -11.86 -15.78
CA LEU A 237 13.39 -10.49 -15.27
C LEU A 237 14.46 -9.64 -15.94
N SER A 238 14.13 -8.39 -16.24
CA SER A 238 15.10 -7.35 -16.59
C SER A 238 14.76 -6.07 -15.86
N VAL A 239 15.77 -5.38 -15.35
CA VAL A 239 15.63 -4.07 -14.71
C VAL A 239 16.14 -3.00 -15.65
N VAL A 240 15.38 -1.93 -15.83
CA VAL A 240 15.72 -0.77 -16.66
C VAL A 240 15.51 0.52 -15.89
N TYR A 241 16.26 1.54 -16.26
CA TYR A 241 16.33 2.83 -15.58
C TYR A 241 15.90 3.95 -16.51
N GLY A 242 15.46 5.06 -15.96
CA GLY A 242 15.10 6.24 -16.71
C GLY A 242 13.82 6.94 -16.25
N GLY A 243 13.45 7.99 -16.95
CA GLY A 243 12.32 8.85 -16.66
C GLY A 243 11.02 8.47 -17.38
N ALA A 244 10.31 9.52 -17.79
CA ALA A 244 9.03 9.38 -18.50
C ALA A 244 9.21 8.90 -19.95
N ASP A 245 10.30 9.25 -20.60
CA ASP A 245 10.54 8.91 -22.00
C ASP A 245 10.85 7.42 -22.17
N GLU A 246 11.70 6.85 -21.30
CA GLU A 246 11.98 5.42 -21.27
C GLU A 246 10.70 4.63 -20.90
N GLY A 247 9.92 5.15 -19.94
CA GLY A 247 8.62 4.56 -19.59
C GLY A 247 7.67 4.54 -20.80
N ARG A 248 7.54 5.64 -21.50
CA ARG A 248 6.70 5.76 -22.70
C ARG A 248 7.17 4.82 -23.80
N TYR A 249 8.47 4.77 -24.05
CA TYR A 249 9.05 3.86 -25.04
C TYR A 249 8.66 2.41 -24.78
N LEU A 250 8.81 1.95 -23.54
CA LEU A 250 8.47 0.58 -23.13
C LEU A 250 6.98 0.29 -23.16
N VAL A 251 6.12 1.23 -22.75
CA VAL A 251 4.65 1.06 -22.78
C VAL A 251 4.16 0.70 -24.17
N TYR A 252 4.71 1.34 -25.20
CA TYR A 252 4.30 1.09 -26.59
C TYR A 252 5.20 0.08 -27.32
N HIS A 253 6.21 -0.48 -26.64
CA HIS A 253 7.13 -1.44 -27.26
C HIS A 253 6.40 -2.71 -27.71
N ARG A 254 6.65 -3.17 -28.94
CA ARG A 254 5.96 -4.30 -29.56
C ARG A 254 6.05 -5.62 -28.78
N ASP A 255 7.18 -5.86 -28.08
CA ASP A 255 7.44 -7.08 -27.31
C ASP A 255 6.88 -7.03 -25.88
N ILE A 256 6.18 -5.98 -25.50
CA ILE A 256 5.44 -5.88 -24.25
C ILE A 256 3.97 -6.22 -24.52
N ASP A 257 3.42 -7.18 -23.81
CA ASP A 257 2.04 -7.63 -23.96
C ASP A 257 1.07 -6.90 -23.02
N GLU A 258 1.55 -6.43 -21.88
CA GLU A 258 0.74 -5.89 -20.79
C GLU A 258 1.54 -4.87 -19.98
N VAL A 259 0.85 -3.93 -19.37
CA VAL A 259 1.45 -2.91 -18.48
C VAL A 259 0.86 -3.04 -17.08
N HIS A 260 1.70 -2.88 -16.07
CA HIS A 260 1.30 -2.66 -14.69
C HIS A 260 1.95 -1.37 -14.19
N ILE A 261 1.17 -0.52 -13.53
CA ILE A 261 1.68 0.72 -12.94
C ILE A 261 1.24 0.86 -11.49
N THR A 262 2.20 1.13 -10.60
CA THR A 262 1.93 1.68 -9.28
C THR A 262 2.38 3.14 -9.26
N GLY A 263 1.41 4.07 -9.12
CA GLY A 263 1.71 5.49 -9.27
C GLY A 263 0.51 6.42 -9.12
N SER A 264 0.44 7.48 -9.92
CA SER A 264 -0.68 8.43 -9.90
C SER A 264 -1.68 8.19 -11.03
N ASP A 265 -2.95 8.55 -10.77
CA ASP A 265 -4.02 8.65 -11.75
C ASP A 265 -3.61 9.44 -12.99
N LYS A 266 -2.92 10.57 -12.80
CA LYS A 266 -2.44 11.42 -13.90
C LYS A 266 -1.45 10.72 -14.81
N THR A 267 -0.56 9.89 -14.23
CA THR A 267 0.39 9.09 -15.03
C THR A 267 -0.33 7.97 -15.77
N HIS A 268 -1.26 7.28 -15.10
CA HIS A 268 -2.12 6.28 -15.73
C HIS A 268 -2.86 6.86 -16.92
N ASP A 269 -3.51 7.99 -16.73
CA ASP A 269 -4.26 8.66 -17.79
C ASP A 269 -3.38 9.11 -18.96
N ASN A 270 -2.17 9.61 -18.68
CA ASN A 270 -1.22 9.96 -19.74
C ASN A 270 -0.81 8.73 -20.58
N ILE A 271 -0.76 7.57 -19.96
CA ILE A 271 -0.47 6.29 -20.63
C ILE A 271 -1.67 5.84 -21.47
N VAL A 272 -2.86 5.87 -20.88
CA VAL A 272 -4.08 5.31 -21.50
C VAL A 272 -4.65 6.26 -22.57
N TRP A 273 -4.69 7.55 -22.27
CA TRP A 273 -5.39 8.55 -23.12
C TRP A 273 -4.46 9.52 -23.84
N GLY A 274 -3.20 9.62 -23.41
CA GLY A 274 -2.25 10.62 -23.86
C GLY A 274 -2.22 11.89 -22.99
N PRO A 275 -1.39 12.88 -23.36
CA PRO A 275 -1.26 14.12 -22.59
C PRO A 275 -2.58 14.90 -22.50
N PRO A 276 -2.77 15.71 -21.43
CA PRO A 276 -3.96 16.56 -21.30
C PRO A 276 -4.15 17.48 -22.52
N GLY A 277 -5.39 17.63 -22.97
CA GLY A 277 -5.77 18.50 -24.07
C GLY A 277 -6.92 17.95 -24.91
N PRO A 278 -7.34 18.67 -25.96
CA PRO A 278 -8.51 18.32 -26.77
C PRO A 278 -8.48 16.91 -27.38
N GLU A 279 -7.31 16.43 -27.75
CA GLU A 279 -7.17 15.06 -28.30
C GLU A 279 -7.49 13.99 -27.25
N ARG A 280 -7.04 14.18 -26.00
CA ARG A 280 -7.36 13.29 -24.89
C ARG A 280 -8.86 13.25 -24.63
N GLU A 281 -9.48 14.43 -24.54
CA GLU A 281 -10.92 14.56 -24.32
C GLU A 281 -11.72 13.87 -25.42
N MET A 282 -11.32 14.05 -26.68
CA MET A 282 -11.95 13.39 -27.82
C MET A 282 -11.81 11.86 -27.75
N ARG A 283 -10.63 11.34 -27.36
CA ARG A 283 -10.43 9.88 -27.17
C ARG A 283 -11.31 9.33 -26.07
N MET A 284 -11.40 10.03 -24.94
CA MET A 284 -12.28 9.64 -23.83
C MET A 284 -13.76 9.61 -24.24
N GLN A 285 -14.24 10.64 -24.92
CA GLN A 285 -15.61 10.70 -25.45
C GLN A 285 -15.94 9.58 -26.43
N ARG A 286 -14.95 9.14 -27.23
CA ARG A 286 -15.12 8.07 -28.22
C ARG A 286 -14.84 6.67 -27.66
N HIS A 287 -14.42 6.56 -26.41
CA HIS A 287 -13.93 5.30 -25.80
C HIS A 287 -12.78 4.65 -26.62
N GLU A 288 -11.89 5.48 -27.16
CA GLU A 288 -10.77 5.05 -28.00
C GLU A 288 -9.42 5.32 -27.29
N PRO A 289 -9.03 4.51 -26.29
CA PRO A 289 -7.77 4.71 -25.60
C PRO A 289 -6.58 4.63 -26.56
N LEU A 290 -5.53 5.41 -26.30
CA LEU A 290 -4.28 5.38 -27.02
C LEU A 290 -3.55 4.05 -26.79
N LEU A 291 -3.53 3.59 -25.53
CA LEU A 291 -2.98 2.29 -25.18
C LEU A 291 -3.96 1.18 -25.56
N LYS A 292 -3.54 0.27 -26.45
CA LYS A 292 -4.35 -0.90 -26.87
C LYS A 292 -4.04 -2.19 -26.11
N LYS A 293 -3.06 -2.15 -25.19
CA LYS A 293 -2.67 -3.30 -24.36
C LYS A 293 -3.43 -3.30 -23.04
N PRO A 294 -3.64 -4.47 -22.42
CA PRO A 294 -4.14 -4.53 -21.05
C PRO A 294 -3.24 -3.74 -20.11
N ILE A 295 -3.86 -3.02 -19.19
CA ILE A 295 -3.17 -2.32 -18.12
C ILE A 295 -3.85 -2.61 -16.79
N THR A 296 -3.05 -2.92 -15.78
CA THR A 296 -3.47 -2.96 -14.38
C THR A 296 -2.75 -1.86 -13.60
N SER A 297 -3.39 -1.37 -12.55
CA SER A 297 -2.84 -0.24 -11.81
C SER A 297 -3.20 -0.26 -10.33
N GLU A 298 -2.28 0.20 -9.48
CA GLU A 298 -2.51 0.58 -8.09
C GLU A 298 -2.19 2.06 -7.96
N LEU A 299 -3.18 2.86 -7.57
CA LEU A 299 -3.08 4.31 -7.52
C LEU A 299 -3.43 4.82 -6.11
N GLY A 300 -3.25 6.12 -5.87
CA GLY A 300 -3.56 6.74 -4.60
C GLY A 300 -5.04 6.89 -4.29
N ASN A 301 -5.35 7.42 -3.11
CA ASN A 301 -6.70 7.83 -2.74
C ASN A 301 -6.70 8.90 -1.64
N VAL A 302 -7.86 9.48 -1.35
CA VAL A 302 -8.10 10.19 -0.10
C VAL A 302 -8.48 9.17 0.97
N SER A 303 -7.48 8.69 1.72
CA SER A 303 -7.65 7.62 2.71
C SER A 303 -8.44 8.13 3.92
N PRO A 304 -9.72 7.71 4.13
CA PRO A 304 -10.49 8.08 5.30
C PRO A 304 -10.07 7.30 6.54
N PHE A 305 -10.07 7.99 7.68
CA PHE A 305 -9.96 7.43 9.01
C PHE A 305 -11.28 7.69 9.74
N ILE A 306 -12.17 6.70 9.73
CA ILE A 306 -13.56 6.78 10.19
C ILE A 306 -13.61 6.34 11.65
N VAL A 307 -14.15 7.17 12.56
CA VAL A 307 -14.22 6.83 13.98
C VAL A 307 -15.66 6.79 14.44
N VAL A 308 -16.16 5.60 14.75
CA VAL A 308 -17.53 5.40 15.22
C VAL A 308 -17.67 5.96 16.63
N PRO A 309 -18.67 6.83 16.93
CA PRO A 309 -18.88 7.37 18.26
C PRO A 309 -19.16 6.24 19.27
N GLY A 310 -18.55 6.32 20.45
CA GLY A 310 -18.66 5.25 21.43
C GLY A 310 -18.06 5.60 22.80
N PRO A 311 -18.08 4.64 23.74
CA PRO A 311 -17.65 4.84 25.11
C PRO A 311 -16.13 4.66 25.30
N TYR A 312 -15.33 5.31 24.47
CA TYR A 312 -13.86 5.22 24.56
C TYR A 312 -13.36 5.93 25.82
N SER A 313 -12.45 5.31 26.52
CA SER A 313 -11.60 5.98 27.50
C SER A 313 -10.62 6.93 26.82
N HIS A 314 -10.07 7.87 27.59
CA HIS A 314 -9.05 8.79 27.09
C HIS A 314 -7.80 8.05 26.55
N SER A 315 -7.39 6.95 27.23
CA SER A 315 -6.25 6.14 26.80
C SER A 315 -6.50 5.38 25.50
N GLU A 316 -7.72 4.91 25.26
CA GLU A 316 -8.10 4.26 24.01
C GLU A 316 -8.14 5.26 22.86
N LEU A 317 -8.74 6.45 23.04
CA LEU A 317 -8.70 7.50 22.02
C LEU A 317 -7.27 7.94 21.71
N ARG A 318 -6.40 8.03 22.73
CA ARG A 318 -5.00 8.34 22.52
C ARG A 318 -4.28 7.25 21.71
N CYS A 319 -4.59 5.96 21.95
CA CYS A 319 -4.06 4.84 21.16
C CYS A 319 -4.51 4.95 19.70
N GLN A 320 -5.78 5.27 19.44
CA GLN A 320 -6.30 5.45 18.09
C GLN A 320 -5.75 6.71 17.42
N ALA A 321 -5.51 7.77 18.19
CA ALA A 321 -4.82 8.96 17.69
C ALA A 321 -3.36 8.64 17.28
N GLU A 322 -2.68 7.71 17.99
CA GLU A 322 -1.35 7.26 17.63
C GLU A 322 -1.36 6.39 16.36
N ASP A 323 -2.40 5.59 16.15
CA ASP A 323 -2.60 4.82 14.91
C ASP A 323 -2.83 5.77 13.71
N ALA A 324 -3.71 6.75 13.87
CA ALA A 324 -3.94 7.79 12.87
C ALA A 324 -2.65 8.62 12.58
N ALA A 325 -1.93 9.02 13.64
CA ALA A 325 -0.67 9.73 13.51
C ALA A 325 0.38 8.89 12.76
N THR A 326 0.51 7.61 13.10
CA THR A 326 1.42 6.68 12.40
C THR A 326 1.07 6.56 10.93
N SER A 327 -0.22 6.37 10.61
CA SER A 327 -0.71 6.30 9.24
C SER A 327 -0.45 7.58 8.45
N TYR A 328 -0.42 8.72 9.11
CA TYR A 328 -0.16 10.03 8.51
C TYR A 328 1.34 10.33 8.37
N LEU A 329 2.13 10.05 9.43
CA LEU A 329 3.54 10.48 9.54
C LEU A 329 4.51 9.57 8.78
N MET A 330 4.19 8.28 8.65
CA MET A 330 5.06 7.28 8.05
C MET A 330 5.48 7.71 6.64
N ASN A 331 6.76 7.50 6.33
CA ASN A 331 7.37 7.87 5.05
C ASN A 331 7.13 9.34 4.65
N ALA A 332 7.12 10.26 5.61
CA ALA A 332 6.84 11.69 5.42
C ALA A 332 5.47 11.95 4.74
N SER A 333 4.49 11.07 4.94
CA SER A 333 3.16 11.10 4.29
C SER A 333 3.16 10.79 2.77
N PHE A 334 4.30 10.37 2.21
CA PHE A 334 4.39 9.94 0.79
C PHE A 334 3.96 8.48 0.65
N MET A 335 2.72 8.20 1.02
CA MET A 335 2.12 6.87 0.91
C MET A 335 0.70 6.97 0.34
N CYS A 336 0.38 6.05 -0.58
CA CYS A 336 -0.98 5.91 -1.13
C CYS A 336 -2.03 5.63 -0.03
N CYS A 337 -1.61 5.02 1.09
CA CYS A 337 -2.47 4.69 2.22
C CYS A 337 -2.29 5.61 3.45
N ALA A 338 -1.56 6.72 3.34
CA ALA A 338 -1.47 7.65 4.46
C ALA A 338 -2.85 8.21 4.82
N ALA A 339 -3.18 8.28 6.11
CA ALA A 339 -4.42 8.92 6.54
C ALA A 339 -4.47 10.38 6.07
N LYS A 340 -5.45 10.73 5.25
CA LYS A 340 -5.62 12.06 4.67
C LYS A 340 -6.82 12.80 5.27
N MET A 341 -7.86 12.06 5.65
CA MET A 341 -9.13 12.61 6.10
C MET A 341 -9.65 11.89 7.35
N LEU A 342 -9.72 12.60 8.47
CA LEU A 342 -10.46 12.13 9.63
C LEU A 342 -11.95 12.37 9.40
N VAL A 343 -12.74 11.31 9.34
CA VAL A 343 -14.19 11.38 9.22
C VAL A 343 -14.76 11.12 10.61
N LEU A 344 -15.36 12.16 11.21
CA LEU A 344 -15.73 12.16 12.61
C LEU A 344 -17.22 12.53 12.78
N PRO A 345 -17.91 12.06 13.84
CA PRO A 345 -19.29 12.44 14.10
C PRO A 345 -19.39 13.88 14.61
N LYS A 346 -20.53 14.53 14.30
CA LYS A 346 -20.92 15.78 14.96
C LYS A 346 -21.27 15.51 16.43
N ASP A 347 -21.12 16.53 17.26
CA ASP A 347 -21.60 16.54 18.66
C ASP A 347 -21.09 15.40 19.55
N TRP A 348 -19.96 14.79 19.18
CA TRP A 348 -19.28 13.78 19.99
C TRP A 348 -17.96 14.31 20.55
N VAL A 349 -17.87 14.43 21.86
CA VAL A 349 -16.69 14.97 22.59
C VAL A 349 -15.41 14.19 22.27
N GLY A 350 -15.51 12.87 21.99
CA GLY A 350 -14.38 12.03 21.63
C GLY A 350 -13.64 12.49 20.38
N SER A 351 -14.31 13.17 19.44
CA SER A 351 -13.70 13.74 18.26
C SER A 351 -12.60 14.77 18.61
N ASP A 352 -12.88 15.67 19.56
CA ASP A 352 -11.93 16.71 19.94
C ASP A 352 -10.78 16.16 20.78
N VAL A 353 -11.04 15.11 21.55
CA VAL A 353 -9.99 14.38 22.30
C VAL A 353 -9.05 13.68 21.33
N LEU A 354 -9.58 13.02 20.30
CA LEU A 354 -8.80 12.35 19.26
C LEU A 354 -7.92 13.35 18.52
N ILE A 355 -8.50 14.46 18.02
CA ILE A 355 -7.76 15.48 17.27
C ILE A 355 -6.64 16.09 18.12
N ARG A 356 -6.93 16.48 19.37
CA ARG A 356 -5.89 17.02 20.26
C ARG A 356 -4.76 16.02 20.48
N SER A 357 -5.09 14.77 20.76
CA SER A 357 -4.10 13.71 20.95
C SER A 357 -3.26 13.48 19.70
N LEU A 358 -3.87 13.46 18.51
CA LEU A 358 -3.15 13.35 17.23
C LEU A 358 -2.19 14.53 17.03
N GLN A 359 -2.65 15.74 17.23
CA GLN A 359 -1.83 16.94 17.08
C GLN A 359 -0.64 16.94 18.06
N GLU A 360 -0.85 16.53 19.33
CA GLU A 360 0.21 16.39 20.32
C GLU A 360 1.26 15.34 19.95
N ILE A 361 0.82 14.21 19.37
CA ILE A 361 1.72 13.16 18.91
C ILE A 361 2.55 13.67 17.74
N CYS A 362 1.90 14.22 16.72
CA CYS A 362 2.58 14.77 15.54
C CYS A 362 3.58 15.87 15.90
N ALA A 363 3.25 16.74 16.87
CA ALA A 363 4.14 17.81 17.31
C ALA A 363 5.44 17.31 17.98
N ARG A 364 5.48 16.06 18.45
CA ARG A 364 6.66 15.43 19.07
C ARG A 364 7.53 14.65 18.10
N VAL A 365 6.97 14.31 16.94
CA VAL A 365 7.72 13.57 15.91
C VAL A 365 8.58 14.57 15.13
N PRO A 366 9.89 14.30 14.97
CA PRO A 366 10.76 15.16 14.19
C PRO A 366 10.24 15.34 12.77
N PRO A 367 10.46 16.51 12.15
CA PRO A 367 10.13 16.72 10.75
C PRO A 367 10.93 15.77 9.87
N ARG A 368 10.39 15.46 8.70
CA ARG A 368 10.99 14.53 7.76
C ARG A 368 11.35 15.27 6.47
N GLN A 369 12.42 14.84 5.84
CA GLN A 369 12.83 15.40 4.56
C GLN A 369 11.73 15.20 3.51
N ALA A 370 11.39 16.26 2.78
CA ALA A 370 10.43 16.23 1.68
C ALA A 370 11.09 15.71 0.39
N TYR A 371 11.52 14.46 0.41
CA TYR A 371 12.34 13.86 -0.65
C TYR A 371 11.58 13.60 -1.97
N TYR A 372 10.24 13.61 -1.94
CA TYR A 372 9.44 13.25 -3.11
C TYR A 372 9.17 14.49 -3.99
N PRO A 373 9.42 14.41 -5.31
CA PRO A 373 9.27 15.56 -6.21
C PRO A 373 7.90 16.20 -6.19
N GLY A 374 7.84 17.54 -6.25
CA GLY A 374 6.62 18.32 -6.24
C GLY A 374 5.87 18.35 -4.91
N ALA A 375 6.47 17.85 -3.82
CA ALA A 375 5.83 17.81 -2.49
C ALA A 375 5.52 19.21 -1.96
N GLU A 376 6.43 20.16 -2.12
CA GLU A 376 6.26 21.55 -1.67
C GLU A 376 5.14 22.24 -2.44
N ASP A 377 5.08 22.09 -3.76
CA ASP A 377 4.04 22.70 -4.59
C ASP A 377 2.65 22.17 -4.22
N ARG A 378 2.53 20.84 -4.00
CA ARG A 378 1.28 20.25 -3.52
C ARG A 378 0.88 20.78 -2.16
N TRP A 379 1.84 20.83 -1.22
CA TRP A 379 1.62 21.35 0.12
C TRP A 379 1.17 22.82 0.08
N ARG A 380 1.86 23.68 -0.68
CA ARG A 380 1.50 25.09 -0.85
C ARG A 380 0.10 25.24 -1.45
N LYS A 381 -0.21 24.50 -2.52
CA LYS A 381 -1.52 24.53 -3.16
C LYS A 381 -2.66 24.20 -2.19
N LEU A 382 -2.43 23.25 -1.27
CA LEU A 382 -3.44 22.78 -0.34
C LEU A 382 -3.56 23.64 0.93
N THR A 383 -2.55 24.43 1.27
CA THR A 383 -2.51 25.18 2.54
C THR A 383 -2.65 26.70 2.37
N THR A 384 -2.24 27.27 1.25
CA THR A 384 -2.26 28.73 1.04
C THR A 384 -3.69 29.25 1.01
N GLY A 385 -3.90 30.38 1.73
CA GLY A 385 -5.22 31.06 1.76
C GLY A 385 -6.25 30.44 2.71
N ARG A 386 -5.91 29.38 3.43
CA ARG A 386 -6.82 28.72 4.39
C ARG A 386 -6.56 29.24 5.81
N ALA A 387 -7.61 29.66 6.50
CA ALA A 387 -7.54 30.14 7.89
C ALA A 387 -7.37 28.98 8.90
N GLN A 388 -7.81 27.77 8.53
CA GLN A 388 -7.88 26.59 9.43
C GLN A 388 -6.58 25.78 9.49
N VAL A 389 -5.49 26.24 8.85
CA VAL A 389 -4.21 25.53 8.80
C VAL A 389 -3.46 25.66 10.13
N LYS A 390 -3.07 24.51 10.68
CA LYS A 390 -2.22 24.44 11.87
C LYS A 390 -0.96 23.62 11.55
N HIS A 391 0.19 24.25 11.72
CA HIS A 391 1.49 23.56 11.64
C HIS A 391 1.83 22.94 12.98
N LEU A 392 2.28 21.69 12.97
CA LEU A 392 2.57 20.89 14.16
C LEU A 392 4.08 20.63 14.24
N GLY A 393 4.64 20.79 15.45
CA GLY A 393 6.05 20.50 15.70
C GLY A 393 7.01 21.56 15.15
N ARG A 394 8.26 21.15 14.93
CA ARG A 394 9.34 21.99 14.39
C ARG A 394 9.35 21.91 12.87
N VAL A 395 9.91 22.95 12.25
CA VAL A 395 10.22 22.94 10.82
C VAL A 395 11.74 23.03 10.69
N GLU A 396 12.33 22.18 9.88
CA GLU A 396 13.76 22.16 9.61
C GLU A 396 14.01 22.39 8.11
N PRO A 397 15.18 22.90 7.72
CA PRO A 397 15.54 23.04 6.32
C PRO A 397 15.36 21.70 5.58
N GLY A 398 14.67 21.72 4.45
CA GLY A 398 14.39 20.51 3.68
C GLY A 398 13.19 19.69 4.10
N SER A 399 12.53 20.06 5.20
CA SER A 399 11.29 19.43 5.65
C SER A 399 10.08 20.29 5.34
N LEU A 400 8.93 19.64 5.16
CA LEU A 400 7.62 20.30 5.21
C LEU A 400 7.03 20.14 6.61
N PRO A 401 6.33 21.16 7.15
CA PRO A 401 5.69 21.04 8.45
C PRO A 401 4.59 19.98 8.41
N TRP A 402 4.46 19.21 9.49
CA TRP A 402 3.27 18.41 9.72
C TRP A 402 2.07 19.35 9.79
N THR A 403 1.10 19.19 8.91
CA THR A 403 0.03 20.16 8.72
C THR A 403 -1.33 19.53 8.95
N PHE A 404 -2.11 20.15 9.84
CA PHE A 404 -3.48 19.78 10.14
C PHE A 404 -4.42 20.89 9.66
N ILE A 405 -5.48 20.52 8.93
CA ILE A 405 -6.52 21.44 8.46
C ILE A 405 -7.83 21.01 9.10
N SER A 406 -8.39 21.87 9.97
CA SER A 406 -9.55 21.47 10.79
C SER A 406 -10.88 21.92 10.21
N GLY A 407 -11.90 21.08 10.41
CA GLY A 407 -13.29 21.44 10.25
C GLY A 407 -13.70 21.74 8.82
N LEU A 408 -13.29 20.92 7.85
CA LEU A 408 -13.78 21.04 6.49
C LEU A 408 -15.29 20.81 6.43
N ASP A 409 -16.02 21.65 5.70
CA ASP A 409 -17.44 21.45 5.46
C ASP A 409 -17.64 20.23 4.54
N PRO A 410 -18.33 19.16 4.99
CA PRO A 410 -18.54 17.97 4.18
C PRO A 410 -19.38 18.21 2.92
N ASN A 411 -20.08 19.36 2.83
CA ASN A 411 -20.87 19.75 1.68
C ASN A 411 -20.16 20.77 0.77
N ALA A 412 -18.89 21.12 1.07
CA ALA A 412 -18.15 22.06 0.24
C ALA A 412 -17.96 21.50 -1.17
N PRO A 413 -18.49 22.15 -2.20
CA PRO A 413 -18.24 21.73 -3.57
C PRO A 413 -16.75 21.93 -3.90
N ASP A 414 -16.20 21.01 -4.64
CA ASP A 414 -14.82 21.09 -5.19
C ASP A 414 -13.71 21.27 -4.14
N GLU A 415 -13.91 20.80 -2.89
CA GLU A 415 -12.85 20.82 -1.88
C GLU A 415 -11.67 19.93 -2.35
N PRO A 416 -10.47 20.50 -2.61
CA PRO A 416 -9.36 19.75 -3.15
C PRO A 416 -8.91 18.60 -2.25
N LEU A 417 -9.09 18.70 -0.92
CA LEU A 417 -8.74 17.64 0.03
C LEU A 417 -9.74 16.48 0.01
N PHE A 418 -10.89 16.63 -0.64
CA PHE A 418 -11.83 15.53 -0.88
C PHE A 418 -11.60 14.87 -2.24
N THR A 419 -11.15 15.64 -3.25
CA THR A 419 -11.16 15.23 -4.65
C THR A 419 -9.80 14.84 -5.21
N GLN A 420 -8.71 15.04 -4.45
CA GLN A 420 -7.36 14.65 -4.87
C GLN A 420 -6.50 14.17 -3.70
N GLU A 421 -5.65 13.22 -3.96
CA GLU A 421 -4.64 12.78 -2.98
C GLU A 421 -3.64 13.91 -2.71
N SER A 422 -3.41 14.22 -1.42
CA SER A 422 -2.43 15.25 -1.05
C SER A 422 -0.99 14.82 -1.33
N PHE A 423 -0.65 13.56 -1.10
CA PHE A 423 0.69 12.97 -1.21
C PHE A 423 1.81 13.91 -0.71
N CYS A 424 1.55 14.52 0.44
CA CYS A 424 2.43 15.40 1.20
C CYS A 424 1.92 15.47 2.65
N PRO A 425 2.67 16.06 3.62
CA PRO A 425 2.30 16.06 5.02
C PRO A 425 1.12 17.01 5.34
N VAL A 426 -0.05 16.67 4.80
CA VAL A 426 -1.34 17.33 5.08
C VAL A 426 -2.38 16.29 5.44
N ILE A 427 -3.03 16.47 6.59
CA ILE A 427 -4.19 15.72 7.06
C ILE A 427 -5.29 16.72 7.45
N ALA A 428 -6.54 16.35 7.22
CA ALA A 428 -7.69 17.19 7.56
C ALA A 428 -8.75 16.41 8.33
N ASP A 429 -9.72 17.13 8.95
CA ASP A 429 -10.94 16.53 9.48
C ASP A 429 -12.19 17.16 8.90
N THR A 430 -13.23 16.34 8.87
CA THR A 430 -14.61 16.76 8.56
C THR A 430 -15.57 16.07 9.52
N ARG A 431 -16.78 16.66 9.69
CA ARG A 431 -17.81 16.16 10.59
C ARG A 431 -19.05 15.76 9.81
N VAL A 432 -19.44 14.49 9.95
CA VAL A 432 -20.64 13.93 9.29
C VAL A 432 -21.56 13.26 10.31
N GLY A 433 -22.84 13.18 10.01
CA GLY A 433 -23.83 12.51 10.86
C GLY A 433 -23.91 13.06 12.29
N SER A 434 -24.48 12.27 13.19
CA SER A 434 -24.67 12.60 14.61
C SER A 434 -23.78 11.72 15.53
N ALA A 435 -23.99 11.81 16.84
CA ALA A 435 -23.37 10.92 17.82
C ALA A 435 -24.06 9.54 17.94
N ASP A 436 -25.13 9.27 17.21
CA ASP A 436 -25.71 7.92 17.11
C ASP A 436 -24.85 7.03 16.19
N PRO A 437 -24.33 5.89 16.64
CA PRO A 437 -23.42 5.06 15.88
C PRO A 437 -24.00 4.53 14.55
N VAL A 438 -25.30 4.25 14.50
CA VAL A 438 -25.95 3.68 13.31
C VAL A 438 -26.12 4.75 12.25
N GLU A 439 -26.69 5.90 12.61
CA GLU A 439 -26.86 7.05 11.70
C GLU A 439 -25.50 7.57 11.23
N TYR A 440 -24.52 7.67 12.13
CA TYR A 440 -23.17 8.09 11.78
C TYR A 440 -22.53 7.18 10.71
N LEU A 441 -22.61 5.85 10.89
CA LEU A 441 -22.05 4.91 9.93
C LEU A 441 -22.69 5.05 8.56
N GLU A 442 -24.00 5.26 8.48
CA GLU A 442 -24.68 5.47 7.19
C GLU A 442 -24.17 6.74 6.50
N ARG A 443 -24.05 7.84 7.24
CA ARG A 443 -23.54 9.11 6.70
C ARG A 443 -22.06 9.05 6.35
N ALA A 444 -21.25 8.39 7.16
CA ALA A 444 -19.83 8.24 6.91
C ALA A 444 -19.56 7.38 5.66
N VAL A 445 -20.30 6.29 5.48
CA VAL A 445 -20.21 5.45 4.27
C VAL A 445 -20.62 6.23 3.03
N ASP A 446 -21.72 6.97 3.10
CA ASP A 446 -22.20 7.80 1.99
C ASP A 446 -21.15 8.85 1.61
N PHE A 447 -20.64 9.60 2.58
CA PHE A 447 -19.60 10.61 2.38
C PHE A 447 -18.31 9.99 1.79
N CYS A 448 -17.82 8.89 2.37
CA CYS A 448 -16.60 8.25 1.89
C CYS A 448 -16.74 7.70 0.46
N ASN A 449 -17.90 7.14 0.12
CA ASN A 449 -18.13 6.53 -1.19
C ASN A 449 -18.42 7.54 -2.30
N ASN A 450 -19.00 8.71 -1.98
CA ASN A 450 -19.56 9.61 -2.99
C ASN A 450 -18.88 10.98 -3.02
N THR A 451 -18.11 11.35 -1.97
CA THR A 451 -17.43 12.65 -1.89
C THR A 451 -15.90 12.50 -1.94
N LEU A 452 -15.36 11.48 -1.27
CA LEU A 452 -13.90 11.27 -1.26
C LEU A 452 -13.44 10.54 -2.52
N TRP A 453 -12.40 11.07 -3.14
CA TRP A 453 -11.79 10.44 -4.32
C TRP A 453 -10.98 9.21 -3.97
N GLY A 454 -11.15 8.16 -4.76
CA GLY A 454 -10.36 6.95 -4.73
C GLY A 454 -10.99 5.83 -3.88
N THR A 455 -10.57 4.62 -4.17
CA THR A 455 -11.17 3.37 -3.67
C THR A 455 -10.13 2.38 -3.14
N LEU A 456 -8.90 2.86 -2.78
CA LEU A 456 -7.82 1.96 -2.34
C LEU A 456 -8.07 1.42 -0.94
N ASN A 457 -8.15 2.32 0.06
CA ASN A 457 -8.20 1.88 1.45
C ASN A 457 -8.98 2.83 2.38
N ALA A 458 -9.51 2.27 3.48
CA ALA A 458 -10.18 2.99 4.55
C ALA A 458 -9.85 2.38 5.93
N ASN A 459 -9.71 3.24 6.96
CA ASN A 459 -9.71 2.83 8.36
C ASN A 459 -11.09 2.97 8.97
N LEU A 460 -11.48 2.00 9.81
CA LEU A 460 -12.71 2.03 10.60
C LEU A 460 -12.39 1.73 12.05
N ILE A 461 -12.60 2.69 12.94
CA ILE A 461 -12.36 2.53 14.37
C ILE A 461 -13.68 2.29 15.09
N VAL A 462 -13.76 1.15 15.78
CA VAL A 462 -14.98 0.69 16.47
C VAL A 462 -14.64 0.21 17.88
N HIS A 463 -15.31 0.77 18.90
CA HIS A 463 -15.15 0.31 20.27
C HIS A 463 -15.82 -1.07 20.48
N PRO A 464 -15.14 -2.06 21.10
CA PRO A 464 -15.68 -3.42 21.22
C PRO A 464 -17.00 -3.52 22.00
N GLN A 465 -17.28 -2.58 22.91
CA GLN A 465 -18.57 -2.57 23.63
C GLN A 465 -19.76 -2.27 22.72
N LEU A 466 -19.56 -1.50 21.64
CA LEU A 466 -20.61 -1.21 20.67
C LEU A 466 -21.07 -2.49 19.94
N LEU A 467 -20.14 -3.41 19.68
CA LEU A 467 -20.42 -4.67 18.99
C LEU A 467 -21.26 -5.66 19.83
N LYS A 468 -21.50 -5.36 21.12
CA LYS A 468 -22.42 -6.14 21.96
C LYS A 468 -23.89 -5.80 21.70
N ASP A 469 -24.19 -4.63 21.15
CA ASP A 469 -25.53 -4.29 20.64
C ASP A 469 -25.67 -4.88 19.22
N PRO A 470 -26.61 -5.82 19.01
CA PRO A 470 -26.79 -6.46 17.69
C PRO A 470 -27.08 -5.47 16.56
N ARG A 471 -27.78 -4.36 16.83
CA ARG A 471 -28.11 -3.34 15.83
C ARG A 471 -26.87 -2.60 15.38
N ILE A 472 -25.99 -2.23 16.32
CA ILE A 472 -24.76 -1.52 16.01
C ILE A 472 -23.76 -2.48 15.32
N ASN A 473 -23.65 -3.73 15.81
CA ASN A 473 -22.82 -4.73 15.17
C ASN A 473 -23.23 -4.96 13.72
N GLU A 474 -24.53 -5.10 13.46
CA GLU A 474 -25.07 -5.22 12.11
C GLU A 474 -24.79 -3.97 11.26
N ALA A 475 -24.90 -2.77 11.83
CA ALA A 475 -24.57 -1.52 11.13
C ALA A 475 -23.09 -1.43 10.76
N VAL A 476 -22.18 -1.89 11.63
CA VAL A 476 -20.75 -1.97 11.37
C VAL A 476 -20.45 -2.95 10.22
N GLU A 477 -21.04 -4.14 10.25
CA GLU A 477 -20.83 -5.12 9.18
C GLU A 477 -21.43 -4.65 7.84
N ARG A 478 -22.59 -3.99 7.87
CA ARG A 478 -23.15 -3.34 6.66
C ARG A 478 -22.26 -2.20 6.16
N ALA A 479 -21.67 -1.41 7.05
CA ALA A 479 -20.74 -0.35 6.66
C ALA A 479 -19.50 -0.94 5.95
N ILE A 480 -18.91 -2.00 6.50
CA ILE A 480 -17.79 -2.71 5.89
C ILE A 480 -18.19 -3.27 4.51
N ALA A 481 -19.36 -3.88 4.40
CA ALA A 481 -19.87 -4.40 3.12
C ALA A 481 -20.07 -3.28 2.08
N LYS A 482 -20.63 -2.13 2.50
CA LYS A 482 -20.98 -1.01 1.59
C LYS A 482 -19.81 -0.09 1.24
N LEU A 483 -18.77 0.01 2.07
CA LEU A 483 -17.58 0.83 1.77
C LEU A 483 -16.91 0.33 0.50
N ARG A 484 -16.78 1.19 -0.50
CA ARG A 484 -16.17 0.88 -1.81
C ARG A 484 -14.65 1.11 -1.78
N TYR A 485 -13.97 0.35 -0.92
CA TYR A 485 -12.52 0.37 -0.76
C TYR A 485 -11.97 -1.06 -0.86
N GLY A 486 -10.88 -1.23 -1.60
CA GLY A 486 -10.27 -2.55 -1.79
C GLY A 486 -9.58 -3.09 -0.54
N VAL A 487 -9.28 -2.22 0.45
CA VAL A 487 -8.72 -2.62 1.74
C VAL A 487 -9.39 -1.84 2.87
N ILE A 488 -9.90 -2.55 3.87
CA ILE A 488 -10.47 -1.95 5.09
C ILE A 488 -9.72 -2.48 6.30
N ALA A 489 -9.21 -1.57 7.13
CA ALA A 489 -8.57 -1.92 8.39
C ALA A 489 -9.45 -1.47 9.57
N VAL A 490 -9.89 -2.43 10.38
CA VAL A 490 -10.70 -2.19 11.56
C VAL A 490 -9.82 -2.24 12.81
N ASN A 491 -9.69 -1.11 13.50
CA ASN A 491 -8.84 -0.95 14.69
C ASN A 491 -7.37 -1.31 14.44
N ALA A 492 -6.87 -1.09 13.23
CA ALA A 492 -5.52 -1.47 12.83
C ALA A 492 -4.88 -0.44 11.91
N PHE A 493 -3.56 -0.38 11.92
CA PHE A 493 -2.80 0.40 10.95
C PHE A 493 -3.06 -0.09 9.53
N ILE A 494 -3.45 0.83 8.66
CA ILE A 494 -3.87 0.52 7.29
C ILE A 494 -2.76 -0.09 6.41
N GLY A 495 -1.50 0.16 6.70
CA GLY A 495 -0.37 -0.45 6.00
C GLY A 495 -0.13 -1.93 6.34
N MET A 496 -0.79 -2.46 7.38
CA MET A 496 -0.60 -3.87 7.78
C MET A 496 -1.03 -4.87 6.69
N PRO A 497 -2.17 -4.75 6.01
CA PRO A 497 -2.54 -5.66 4.92
C PRO A 497 -1.49 -5.71 3.81
N PHE A 498 -0.86 -4.56 3.48
CA PHE A 498 0.23 -4.50 2.51
C PHE A 498 1.42 -5.36 2.93
N VAL A 499 1.96 -5.15 4.12
CA VAL A 499 3.15 -5.89 4.60
C VAL A 499 2.86 -7.34 4.95
N LEU A 500 1.62 -7.69 5.29
CA LEU A 500 1.20 -9.08 5.48
C LEU A 500 1.23 -9.90 4.19
N ALA A 501 1.09 -9.28 3.03
CA ALA A 501 1.17 -9.87 1.69
C ALA A 501 0.20 -11.04 1.40
N ALA A 502 -0.44 -11.62 2.41
CA ALA A 502 -1.41 -12.70 2.23
C ALA A 502 -2.73 -12.19 1.62
N PRO A 503 -3.34 -11.09 2.13
CA PRO A 503 -4.52 -10.52 1.50
C PRO A 503 -4.16 -9.79 0.19
N THR A 504 -5.17 -9.48 -0.59
CA THR A 504 -5.03 -8.61 -1.76
C THR A 504 -4.74 -7.18 -1.33
N TRP A 505 -4.02 -6.46 -2.18
CA TRP A 505 -3.83 -5.02 -2.11
C TRP A 505 -4.19 -4.41 -3.47
N GLY A 506 -5.02 -3.38 -3.50
CA GLY A 506 -5.47 -2.73 -4.73
C GLY A 506 -6.80 -2.02 -4.54
N ALA A 507 -7.34 -1.46 -5.62
CA ALA A 507 -8.59 -0.74 -5.63
C ALA A 507 -9.82 -1.65 -5.43
N TYR A 508 -10.93 -1.07 -4.99
CA TYR A 508 -12.24 -1.72 -5.09
C TYR A 508 -12.59 -1.96 -6.57
N PRO A 509 -13.13 -3.13 -6.92
CA PRO A 509 -13.44 -3.44 -8.31
C PRO A 509 -14.55 -2.55 -8.89
N GLY A 510 -14.52 -2.35 -10.21
CA GLY A 510 -15.53 -1.60 -10.96
C GLY A 510 -15.04 -0.29 -11.57
N SER A 511 -13.77 0.08 -11.39
CA SER A 511 -13.15 1.20 -12.10
C SER A 511 -13.14 0.97 -13.61
N THR A 512 -13.33 2.05 -14.37
CA THR A 512 -13.22 2.05 -15.84
C THR A 512 -12.00 2.86 -16.29
N PRO A 513 -11.55 2.73 -17.53
CA PRO A 513 -10.48 3.59 -18.04
C PRO A 513 -10.80 5.09 -17.96
N GLU A 514 -12.09 5.47 -18.09
CA GLU A 514 -12.56 6.86 -18.02
C GLU A 514 -12.64 7.38 -16.58
N ASP A 515 -12.85 6.48 -15.62
CA ASP A 515 -12.91 6.76 -14.19
C ASP A 515 -12.09 5.70 -13.43
N ILE A 516 -10.78 5.86 -13.47
CA ILE A 516 -9.86 4.84 -12.95
C ILE A 516 -9.81 4.79 -11.42
N GLN A 517 -10.26 5.82 -10.74
CA GLN A 517 -10.22 5.89 -9.28
C GLN A 517 -8.83 5.49 -8.72
N SER A 518 -8.77 4.53 -7.81
CA SER A 518 -7.50 4.01 -7.27
C SER A 518 -6.87 2.89 -8.11
N GLY A 519 -7.34 2.67 -9.31
CA GLY A 519 -6.74 1.69 -10.22
C GLY A 519 -7.63 0.49 -10.55
N SER A 520 -7.01 -0.53 -11.15
CA SER A 520 -7.65 -1.78 -11.58
C SER A 520 -6.74 -2.98 -11.30
N GLY A 521 -7.34 -4.06 -10.82
CA GLY A 521 -6.64 -5.26 -10.41
C GLY A 521 -6.11 -5.19 -8.98
N VAL A 522 -5.44 -6.24 -8.58
CA VAL A 522 -4.86 -6.40 -7.25
C VAL A 522 -3.46 -6.98 -7.33
N VAL A 523 -2.63 -6.68 -6.33
CA VAL A 523 -1.32 -7.28 -6.13
C VAL A 523 -1.29 -8.10 -4.84
N HIS A 524 -0.16 -8.72 -4.52
CA HIS A 524 0.04 -9.65 -3.40
C HIS A 524 -0.72 -10.96 -3.59
N ASN A 525 -1.86 -11.16 -2.90
CA ASN A 525 -2.75 -12.32 -3.11
C ASN A 525 -2.00 -13.67 -3.16
N THR A 526 -1.23 -13.98 -2.14
CA THR A 526 -0.32 -15.14 -2.17
C THR A 526 -1.05 -16.49 -2.21
N SER A 527 -2.34 -16.53 -1.88
CA SER A 527 -3.21 -17.70 -2.09
C SER A 527 -3.83 -17.78 -3.49
N MET A 528 -3.56 -16.78 -4.34
CA MET A 528 -3.97 -16.73 -5.76
C MET A 528 -5.48 -16.90 -5.97
N LEU A 529 -6.29 -16.18 -5.18
CA LEU A 529 -7.75 -16.22 -5.26
C LEU A 529 -8.25 -15.29 -6.39
N GLU A 530 -9.28 -15.73 -7.10
CA GLU A 530 -9.96 -14.94 -8.13
C GLU A 530 -11.28 -14.38 -7.59
N GLY A 531 -11.76 -13.29 -8.17
CA GLY A 531 -13.04 -12.70 -7.79
C GLY A 531 -13.05 -12.05 -6.41
N VAL A 532 -11.93 -11.52 -5.97
CA VAL A 532 -11.84 -10.77 -4.70
C VAL A 532 -12.47 -9.39 -4.87
N GLU A 533 -13.27 -8.97 -3.90
CA GLU A 533 -13.82 -7.63 -3.83
C GLU A 533 -12.95 -6.72 -2.96
N LYS A 534 -12.67 -7.14 -1.73
CA LYS A 534 -11.88 -6.38 -0.77
C LYS A 534 -11.20 -7.26 0.27
N ALA A 535 -10.15 -6.73 0.86
CA ALA A 535 -9.51 -7.29 2.05
C ALA A 535 -9.99 -6.55 3.30
N VAL A 536 -10.31 -7.30 4.37
CA VAL A 536 -10.71 -6.74 5.67
C VAL A 536 -9.75 -7.25 6.74
N LEU A 537 -8.97 -6.36 7.32
CA LEU A 537 -8.13 -6.63 8.49
C LEU A 537 -8.86 -6.17 9.75
N ARG A 538 -8.91 -7.02 10.77
CA ARG A 538 -9.47 -6.68 12.09
C ARG A 538 -8.42 -6.87 13.16
N ALA A 539 -8.34 -5.93 14.10
CA ALA A 539 -7.46 -6.00 15.26
C ALA A 539 -8.19 -5.56 16.55
N PRO A 540 -7.60 -5.87 17.73
CA PRO A 540 -8.08 -5.30 18.98
C PRO A 540 -7.95 -3.77 18.97
N LEU A 541 -8.88 -3.06 19.62
CA LEU A 541 -8.84 -1.59 19.77
C LEU A 541 -7.52 -1.11 20.38
N THR A 542 -6.98 -1.88 21.31
CA THR A 542 -5.67 -1.64 21.90
C THR A 542 -4.88 -2.94 21.95
N THR A 543 -3.56 -2.86 21.78
CA THR A 543 -2.66 -4.01 21.83
C THR A 543 -1.57 -3.81 22.87
N PHE A 544 -1.18 -4.90 23.51
CA PHE A 544 -0.03 -4.95 24.38
C PHE A 544 0.82 -6.19 23.99
N PRO A 545 2.14 -6.01 23.80
CA PRO A 545 2.93 -4.78 23.81
C PRO A 545 2.50 -3.75 22.77
N LYS A 546 3.03 -2.49 22.89
CA LYS A 546 2.83 -1.45 21.89
C LYS A 546 3.23 -1.94 20.50
N PRO A 547 2.41 -1.71 19.46
CA PRO A 547 2.75 -2.10 18.10
C PRO A 547 4.08 -1.50 17.62
N GLY A 548 4.93 -2.33 17.03
CA GLY A 548 6.24 -1.89 16.58
C GLY A 548 6.24 -0.92 15.40
N TYR A 549 5.11 -0.75 14.75
CA TYR A 549 4.92 0.23 13.69
C TYR A 549 4.51 1.62 14.21
N PHE A 550 4.11 1.77 15.48
CA PHE A 550 3.74 3.09 16.02
C PHE A 550 4.91 4.06 15.97
N ALA A 551 4.64 5.28 15.51
CA ALA A 551 5.65 6.34 15.37
C ALA A 551 6.39 6.66 16.67
N SER A 552 5.76 6.42 17.83
CA SER A 552 6.37 6.62 19.15
C SER A 552 7.12 5.38 19.70
N HIS A 553 7.19 4.28 18.95
CA HIS A 553 7.85 3.05 19.42
C HIS A 553 9.38 3.18 19.41
N ARG A 554 10.02 3.14 20.58
CA ARG A 554 11.44 3.47 20.75
C ARG A 554 12.43 2.42 20.24
N ARG A 555 12.02 1.18 20.03
CA ARG A 555 12.88 0.05 19.66
C ARG A 555 12.49 -0.64 18.34
N SER A 556 11.62 -0.03 17.57
CA SER A 556 11.17 -0.57 16.28
C SER A 556 12.33 -0.92 15.35
N HIS A 557 13.37 -0.08 15.26
CA HIS A 557 14.58 -0.32 14.47
C HIS A 557 15.37 -1.58 14.87
N LYS A 558 15.25 -2.04 16.13
CA LYS A 558 15.86 -3.29 16.61
C LYS A 558 14.95 -4.49 16.39
N MET A 559 13.64 -4.28 16.40
CA MET A 559 12.64 -5.33 16.24
C MET A 559 12.45 -5.72 14.78
N MET A 560 12.39 -4.75 13.85
CA MET A 560 12.09 -5.02 12.44
C MET A 560 13.08 -5.95 11.74
N PRO A 561 14.41 -5.83 11.90
CA PRO A 561 15.36 -6.81 11.35
C PRO A 561 15.11 -8.23 11.84
N LYS A 562 14.65 -8.40 13.09
CA LYS A 562 14.31 -9.73 13.65
C LYS A 562 13.02 -10.29 13.03
N LEU A 563 12.04 -9.42 12.69
CA LEU A 563 10.87 -9.84 11.94
C LEU A 563 11.24 -10.29 10.52
N VAL A 564 12.12 -9.57 9.83
CA VAL A 564 12.65 -10.00 8.52
C VAL A 564 13.34 -11.37 8.63
N ALA A 565 14.20 -11.56 9.63
CA ALA A 565 14.86 -12.84 9.87
C ALA A 565 13.86 -13.97 10.23
N MET A 566 12.70 -13.64 10.84
CA MET A 566 11.62 -14.60 11.09
C MET A 566 11.01 -15.11 9.78
N GLU A 567 10.86 -14.25 8.78
CA GLU A 567 10.29 -14.62 7.48
C GLU A 567 11.18 -15.58 6.67
N GLU A 568 12.49 -15.57 6.89
CA GLU A 568 13.39 -16.55 6.29
C GLU A 568 13.08 -17.98 6.77
N ASN A 569 12.95 -18.10 8.08
CA ASN A 569 12.73 -19.38 8.73
C ASN A 569 11.99 -19.13 10.06
N ALA A 570 10.69 -19.33 10.04
CA ALA A 570 9.80 -19.14 11.19
C ALA A 570 10.11 -20.20 12.27
N ARG A 571 10.87 -19.82 13.32
CA ARG A 571 11.21 -20.67 14.45
C ARG A 571 10.84 -20.00 15.76
N TRP A 572 10.27 -20.76 16.68
CA TRP A 572 9.90 -20.29 18.02
C TRP A 572 11.07 -19.67 18.79
N ALA A 573 12.30 -20.15 18.59
CA ALA A 573 13.50 -19.60 19.22
C ALA A 573 13.78 -18.11 18.87
N LYS A 574 13.24 -17.59 17.76
CA LYS A 574 13.39 -16.18 17.36
C LYS A 574 12.37 -15.26 18.03
N VAL A 575 11.25 -15.79 18.54
CA VAL A 575 10.13 -15.03 19.12
C VAL A 575 10.52 -14.22 20.36
N PRO A 576 11.27 -14.78 21.36
CA PRO A 576 11.61 -14.03 22.58
C PRO A 576 12.33 -12.70 22.31
N GLY A 577 13.23 -12.67 21.32
CA GLY A 577 13.96 -11.44 20.96
C GLY A 577 13.07 -10.36 20.35
N ILE A 578 12.01 -10.73 19.61
CA ILE A 578 11.01 -9.80 19.03
C ILE A 578 10.13 -9.25 20.16
N VAL A 579 9.61 -10.15 21.02
CA VAL A 579 8.75 -9.76 22.16
C VAL A 579 9.52 -8.86 23.13
N PHE A 580 10.78 -9.14 23.40
CA PHE A 580 11.62 -8.30 24.27
C PHE A 580 11.73 -6.85 23.73
N ASP A 581 11.93 -6.66 22.43
CA ASP A 581 11.99 -5.31 21.87
C ASP A 581 10.60 -4.65 21.82
N ALA A 582 9.55 -5.40 21.55
CA ALA A 582 8.17 -4.91 21.61
C ALA A 582 7.77 -4.42 23.01
N MET A 583 8.16 -5.14 24.07
CA MET A 583 7.88 -4.76 25.48
C MET A 583 8.59 -3.48 25.92
N ARG A 584 9.60 -3.02 25.20
CA ARG A 584 10.42 -1.85 25.51
C ARG A 584 10.17 -0.68 24.56
N GLY A 585 9.08 -0.73 23.81
CA GLY A 585 8.64 0.24 22.83
C GLY A 585 8.10 1.57 23.35
#